data_1399f3e6511c023f271f5e28d9cadf4f
#
_entry.id   1399f3e6511c023f271f5e28d9cadf4f
#
_cell.length_a   1.000
_cell.length_b   1.000
_cell.length_c   1.000
_cell.angle_alpha   90.00
_cell.angle_beta   90.00
_cell.angle_gamma   90.00
#
_symmetry.space_group_name_H-M   'P 1'
#
loop_
_entity.id
_entity.type
_entity.pdbx_description
1 polymer ?
#
loop_
_entity_poly.entity_id
_entity_poly.type
_entity_poly.pdbx_seq_one_letter_code
_entity_poly.pdbx_strand_id
1 'polypeptide(L)'
;MLGEPNQTVTFAMLNFCRNFIFLLIAPLFLYLGGCSGLDITSPEPEKKPVSVLTGKPQGTPIEELLGEKGQTDGMPVNALLWRAALDIASFVPLDDVDTFGGSIVTEWYVPKDQPNRRLKLAVFVVGLELRSDAVQVRAYVQIRDGNGWTNAGRDSALGRKLEDLILTRARELRAAAVSETSN
;
A
#
# COMPACT_ATOMS: atom_id res chain seq x y z
N MET A 1 7.03 73.54 11.66
CA MET A 1 5.90 73.66 10.68
C MET A 1 6.28 72.83 9.47
N LEU A 2 5.88 71.60 9.43
CA LEU A 2 6.07 70.69 8.27
C LEU A 2 4.65 70.30 7.82
N GLY A 3 4.32 70.68 6.59
CA GLY A 3 3.01 70.52 5.97
C GLY A 3 2.66 69.08 5.70
N GLU A 4 1.44 68.67 6.06
CA GLU A 4 0.89 67.34 5.74
C GLU A 4 0.64 67.20 4.23
N PRO A 5 0.96 66.05 3.62
CA PRO A 5 0.67 65.78 2.23
C PRO A 5 -0.82 65.51 2.05
N ASN A 6 -1.38 66.18 1.09
CA ASN A 6 -2.76 66.28 0.63
C ASN A 6 -3.42 64.89 0.39
N GLN A 7 -4.22 64.45 1.32
CA GLN A 7 -4.99 63.19 1.28
C GLN A 7 -6.06 63.15 0.15
N THR A 8 -6.42 64.27 -0.38
CA THR A 8 -7.49 64.38 -1.40
C THR A 8 -7.07 63.87 -2.78
N VAL A 9 -5.76 63.91 -3.11
CA VAL A 9 -5.26 63.50 -4.45
C VAL A 9 -5.19 61.95 -4.53
N THR A 10 -4.89 61.26 -3.43
CA THR A 10 -4.82 59.81 -3.40
C THR A 10 -6.19 59.15 -3.52
N PHE A 11 -7.24 59.74 -2.92
CA PHE A 11 -8.61 59.21 -3.05
C PHE A 11 -9.18 59.38 -4.47
N ALA A 12 -8.86 60.45 -5.18
CA ALA A 12 -9.30 60.69 -6.54
C ALA A 12 -8.64 59.70 -7.53
N MET A 13 -7.35 59.37 -7.34
CA MET A 13 -6.65 58.40 -8.19
C MET A 13 -7.14 56.94 -7.95
N LEU A 14 -7.46 56.57 -6.70
CA LEU A 14 -7.96 55.24 -6.42
C LEU A 14 -9.35 54.99 -7.04
N ASN A 15 -10.22 55.98 -7.01
CA ASN A 15 -11.56 55.87 -7.61
C ASN A 15 -11.50 55.85 -9.15
N PHE A 16 -10.55 56.57 -9.75
CA PHE A 16 -10.37 56.56 -11.20
C PHE A 16 -9.84 55.18 -11.69
N CYS A 17 -8.87 54.59 -11.01
CA CYS A 17 -8.39 53.26 -11.33
C CYS A 17 -9.48 52.19 -11.13
N ARG A 18 -10.28 52.24 -10.07
CA ARG A 18 -11.38 51.32 -9.81
C ARG A 18 -12.46 51.35 -10.89
N ASN A 19 -12.86 52.52 -11.33
CA ASN A 19 -13.85 52.66 -12.41
C ASN A 19 -13.30 52.24 -13.78
N PHE A 20 -12.00 52.48 -14.03
CA PHE A 20 -11.35 52.07 -15.29
C PHE A 20 -11.21 50.55 -15.41
N ILE A 21 -10.95 49.84 -14.27
CA ILE A 21 -10.90 48.38 -14.19
C ILE A 21 -12.28 47.77 -14.46
N PHE A 22 -13.36 48.37 -13.91
CA PHE A 22 -14.73 47.91 -14.19
C PHE A 22 -15.15 48.09 -15.65
N LEU A 23 -14.67 49.10 -16.32
CA LEU A 23 -14.99 49.38 -17.71
C LEU A 23 -14.25 48.45 -18.68
N LEU A 24 -13.11 47.89 -18.27
CA LEU A 24 -12.34 46.88 -19.04
C LEU A 24 -12.84 45.44 -18.82
N ILE A 25 -13.39 45.16 -17.65
CA ILE A 25 -13.86 43.79 -17.31
C ILE A 25 -15.29 43.55 -17.84
N ALA A 26 -16.13 44.58 -17.95
CA ALA A 26 -17.50 44.45 -18.43
C ALA A 26 -17.65 43.86 -19.84
N PRO A 27 -16.83 44.19 -20.86
CA PRO A 27 -16.95 43.60 -22.19
C PRO A 27 -16.41 42.16 -22.26
N LEU A 28 -15.55 41.74 -21.32
CA LEU A 28 -14.99 40.37 -21.29
C LEU A 28 -16.04 39.30 -20.91
N PHE A 29 -17.05 39.68 -20.12
CA PHE A 29 -18.14 38.75 -19.74
C PHE A 29 -19.18 38.54 -20.86
N LEU A 30 -19.26 39.44 -21.87
CA LEU A 30 -20.17 39.26 -23.00
C LEU A 30 -19.67 38.27 -24.05
N TYR A 31 -18.39 37.91 -24.04
CA TYR A 31 -17.81 36.93 -24.99
C TYR A 31 -17.85 35.46 -24.50
N LEU A 32 -18.24 35.19 -23.25
CA LEU A 32 -18.33 33.82 -22.70
C LEU A 32 -19.76 33.22 -22.76
N GLY A 33 -20.71 33.90 -23.36
CA GLY A 33 -22.13 33.50 -23.46
C GLY A 33 -22.50 32.73 -24.72
N GLY A 34 -21.60 31.97 -25.34
CA GLY A 34 -21.82 31.30 -26.62
C GLY A 34 -21.43 29.88 -26.70
N CYS A 35 -22.01 28.98 -25.83
CA CYS A 35 -22.01 27.55 -26.06
C CYS A 35 -23.30 26.94 -25.50
N SER A 36 -24.41 27.27 -26.12
CA SER A 36 -25.64 26.49 -25.99
C SER A 36 -25.88 25.82 -27.34
N GLY A 37 -25.80 24.48 -27.37
CA GLY A 37 -26.24 23.71 -28.54
C GLY A 37 -25.18 22.75 -29.08
N LEU A 38 -24.62 21.89 -28.25
CA LEU A 38 -24.15 20.59 -28.69
C LEU A 38 -25.25 19.59 -28.26
N ASP A 39 -26.18 19.31 -29.17
CA ASP A 39 -26.94 18.08 -29.16
C ASP A 39 -25.94 16.93 -29.26
N ILE A 40 -25.44 16.47 -28.10
CA ILE A 40 -24.78 15.20 -28.02
C ILE A 40 -25.90 14.19 -28.13
N THR A 41 -26.29 13.85 -29.35
CA THR A 41 -26.98 12.60 -29.64
C THR A 41 -26.09 11.52 -29.04
N SER A 42 -26.54 10.95 -27.92
CA SER A 42 -25.87 9.86 -27.25
C SER A 42 -25.60 8.79 -28.31
N PRO A 43 -24.38 8.43 -28.63
CA PRO A 43 -24.15 7.33 -29.56
C PRO A 43 -24.87 6.09 -29.00
N GLU A 44 -25.64 5.45 -29.86
CA GLU A 44 -26.23 4.14 -29.62
C GLU A 44 -25.19 3.28 -28.90
N PRO A 45 -25.55 2.57 -27.80
CA PRO A 45 -24.55 1.85 -26.98
C PRO A 45 -23.83 0.85 -27.90
N GLU A 46 -22.61 1.19 -28.27
CA GLU A 46 -21.68 0.26 -28.92
C GLU A 46 -21.71 -1.02 -28.11
N LYS A 47 -21.97 -2.16 -28.77
CA LYS A 47 -21.88 -3.47 -28.17
C LYS A 47 -20.51 -3.56 -27.51
N LYS A 48 -20.51 -3.44 -26.17
CA LYS A 48 -19.28 -3.48 -25.38
C LYS A 48 -18.49 -4.72 -25.76
N PRO A 49 -17.20 -4.60 -26.08
CA PRO A 49 -16.41 -5.73 -26.51
C PRO A 49 -16.45 -6.82 -25.44
N VAL A 50 -16.84 -8.02 -25.85
CA VAL A 50 -16.86 -9.18 -24.97
C VAL A 50 -15.41 -9.56 -24.68
N SER A 51 -15.06 -9.68 -23.41
CA SER A 51 -13.72 -10.14 -23.03
C SER A 51 -13.46 -11.53 -23.57
N VAL A 52 -12.44 -11.68 -24.40
CA VAL A 52 -12.02 -12.98 -24.98
C VAL A 52 -11.59 -13.99 -23.90
N LEU A 53 -11.26 -13.52 -22.70
CA LEU A 53 -10.78 -14.36 -21.59
C LEU A 53 -11.92 -14.91 -20.73
N THR A 54 -12.98 -14.11 -20.51
CA THR A 54 -14.05 -14.45 -19.56
C THR A 54 -15.42 -14.62 -20.24
N GLY A 55 -15.57 -14.26 -21.52
CA GLY A 55 -16.83 -14.33 -22.25
C GLY A 55 -17.91 -13.37 -21.76
N LYS A 56 -17.63 -12.48 -20.81
CA LYS A 56 -18.58 -11.52 -20.24
C LYS A 56 -18.51 -10.17 -20.97
N PRO A 57 -19.67 -9.49 -21.20
CA PRO A 57 -19.74 -8.25 -21.98
C PRO A 57 -19.13 -7.01 -21.31
N GLN A 58 -18.65 -7.09 -20.09
CA GLN A 58 -18.05 -5.97 -19.34
C GLN A 58 -16.65 -6.23 -18.80
N GLY A 59 -16.04 -7.38 -19.13
CA GLY A 59 -14.89 -7.84 -18.38
C GLY A 59 -15.29 -8.25 -16.95
N THR A 60 -14.49 -9.02 -16.28
CA THR A 60 -14.67 -9.29 -14.85
C THR A 60 -14.17 -8.07 -14.11
N PRO A 61 -15.00 -7.41 -13.26
CA PRO A 61 -14.47 -6.38 -12.36
C PRO A 61 -13.26 -6.93 -11.62
N ILE A 62 -12.26 -6.09 -11.39
CA ILE A 62 -11.03 -6.51 -10.72
C ILE A 62 -11.32 -7.08 -9.33
N GLU A 63 -12.40 -6.63 -8.70
CA GLU A 63 -12.94 -7.14 -7.44
C GLU A 63 -13.37 -8.61 -7.52
N GLU A 64 -13.95 -9.03 -8.66
CA GLU A 64 -14.34 -10.43 -8.89
C GLU A 64 -13.12 -11.32 -9.21
N LEU A 65 -12.09 -10.76 -9.84
CA LEU A 65 -10.81 -11.43 -10.11
C LEU A 65 -9.96 -11.59 -8.85
N LEU A 66 -10.08 -10.66 -7.89
CA LEU A 66 -9.37 -10.69 -6.62
C LEU A 66 -10.11 -11.46 -5.52
N GLY A 67 -11.28 -12.05 -5.84
CA GLY A 67 -12.08 -12.83 -4.92
C GLY A 67 -12.90 -11.96 -3.96
N GLU A 68 -14.20 -12.06 -4.09
CA GLU A 68 -15.17 -11.45 -3.18
C GLU A 68 -14.94 -11.93 -1.75
N LYS A 69 -14.70 -10.96 -0.85
CA LYS A 69 -14.63 -11.10 0.61
C LYS A 69 -13.30 -11.46 1.24
N GLY A 70 -12.50 -10.47 1.35
CA GLY A 70 -11.37 -10.40 2.25
C GLY A 70 -10.47 -9.29 1.77
N GLN A 71 -10.85 -8.04 2.07
CA GLN A 71 -10.03 -6.88 1.77
C GLN A 71 -8.58 -7.09 2.22
N THR A 72 -7.83 -7.61 1.30
CA THR A 72 -6.39 -7.44 1.29
C THR A 72 -6.14 -6.45 0.16
N ASP A 73 -6.09 -5.17 0.41
CA ASP A 73 -5.90 -4.06 -0.53
C ASP A 73 -4.98 -4.37 -1.74
N GLY A 74 -5.36 -5.37 -2.55
CA GLY A 74 -4.59 -5.87 -3.69
C GLY A 74 -3.41 -6.80 -3.35
N MET A 75 -3.22 -7.19 -2.08
CA MET A 75 -2.17 -8.16 -1.72
C MET A 75 -2.62 -9.61 -2.02
N PRO A 76 -1.79 -10.42 -2.68
CA PRO A 76 -2.11 -11.82 -3.00
C PRO A 76 -2.00 -12.75 -1.77
N VAL A 77 -1.67 -12.21 -0.60
CA VAL A 77 -1.50 -12.93 0.66
C VAL A 77 -2.32 -12.30 1.78
N ASN A 78 -2.61 -13.05 2.84
CA ASN A 78 -3.33 -12.54 4.00
C ASN A 78 -2.55 -11.41 4.69
N ALA A 79 -3.14 -10.21 4.77
CA ALA A 79 -2.47 -9.01 5.29
C ALA A 79 -2.09 -9.13 6.77
N LEU A 80 -2.88 -9.83 7.60
CA LEU A 80 -2.58 -10.03 9.02
C LEU A 80 -1.42 -11.02 9.21
N LEU A 81 -1.39 -12.11 8.43
CA LEU A 81 -0.26 -13.04 8.42
C LEU A 81 1.01 -12.37 7.90
N TRP A 82 0.89 -11.59 6.85
CA TRP A 82 2.01 -10.84 6.29
C TRP A 82 2.62 -9.88 7.30
N ARG A 83 1.78 -9.06 7.95
CA ARG A 83 2.22 -8.15 8.99
C ARG A 83 2.85 -8.87 10.17
N ALA A 84 2.23 -9.95 10.65
CA ALA A 84 2.79 -10.76 11.72
C ALA A 84 4.12 -11.40 11.34
N ALA A 85 4.25 -11.88 10.10
CA ALA A 85 5.50 -12.45 9.58
C ALA A 85 6.62 -11.40 9.55
N LEU A 86 6.32 -10.18 9.09
CA LEU A 86 7.27 -9.06 9.12
C LEU A 86 7.66 -8.69 10.56
N ASP A 87 6.68 -8.59 11.48
CA ASP A 87 6.93 -8.28 12.89
C ASP A 87 7.92 -9.30 13.49
N ILE A 88 7.74 -10.59 13.23
CA ILE A 88 8.61 -11.66 13.77
C ILE A 88 9.94 -11.72 13.03
N ALA A 89 9.98 -11.59 11.70
CA ALA A 89 11.21 -11.67 10.94
C ALA A 89 12.14 -10.48 11.17
N SER A 90 11.60 -9.30 11.48
CA SER A 90 12.35 -8.05 11.65
C SER A 90 13.27 -8.00 12.87
N PHE A 91 13.24 -8.99 13.75
CA PHE A 91 14.27 -9.16 14.80
C PHE A 91 15.66 -9.48 14.24
N VAL A 92 15.70 -9.88 12.98
CA VAL A 92 16.93 -10.13 12.21
C VAL A 92 16.92 -9.20 11.00
N PRO A 93 18.06 -8.68 10.54
CA PRO A 93 18.10 -7.90 9.30
C PRO A 93 17.48 -8.67 8.14
N LEU A 94 16.65 -8.00 7.37
CA LEU A 94 15.98 -8.57 6.20
C LEU A 94 16.89 -8.43 4.96
N ASP A 95 16.99 -9.48 4.18
CA ASP A 95 17.75 -9.57 2.92
C ASP A 95 16.83 -9.28 1.72
N ASP A 96 15.69 -9.98 1.67
CA ASP A 96 14.71 -9.84 0.58
C ASP A 96 13.28 -9.93 1.10
N VAL A 97 12.40 -9.10 0.52
CA VAL A 97 10.97 -9.04 0.89
C VAL A 97 10.13 -8.91 -0.38
N ASP A 98 9.49 -9.99 -0.76
CA ASP A 98 8.58 -10.03 -1.90
C ASP A 98 7.12 -10.14 -1.43
N THR A 99 6.41 -9.01 -1.46
CA THR A 99 5.01 -8.93 -1.05
C THR A 99 4.08 -9.70 -2.00
N PHE A 100 4.41 -9.77 -3.29
CA PHE A 100 3.59 -10.48 -4.28
C PHE A 100 3.79 -11.99 -4.23
N GLY A 101 5.04 -12.44 -4.08
CA GLY A 101 5.35 -13.85 -3.87
C GLY A 101 5.09 -14.33 -2.45
N GLY A 102 4.79 -13.42 -1.52
CA GLY A 102 4.54 -13.74 -0.12
C GLY A 102 5.76 -14.27 0.61
N SER A 103 6.98 -13.83 0.25
CA SER A 103 8.22 -14.34 0.84
C SER A 103 9.02 -13.25 1.56
N ILE A 104 9.59 -13.61 2.71
CA ILE A 104 10.49 -12.79 3.51
C ILE A 104 11.74 -13.61 3.78
N VAL A 105 12.90 -13.12 3.39
CA VAL A 105 14.19 -13.76 3.62
C VAL A 105 15.05 -12.84 4.47
N THR A 106 15.67 -13.40 5.53
CA THR A 106 16.58 -12.64 6.39
C THR A 106 18.03 -12.81 5.94
N GLU A 107 18.89 -11.94 6.40
CA GLU A 107 20.33 -12.18 6.35
C GLU A 107 20.74 -13.31 7.29
N TRP A 108 22.02 -13.72 7.21
CA TRP A 108 22.60 -14.64 8.18
C TRP A 108 22.82 -13.95 9.53
N TYR A 109 22.15 -14.42 10.54
CA TYR A 109 22.23 -13.92 11.91
C TYR A 109 23.02 -14.86 12.81
N VAL A 110 23.97 -14.31 13.56
CA VAL A 110 24.73 -15.04 14.58
C VAL A 110 24.16 -14.69 15.96
N PRO A 111 23.49 -15.61 16.67
CA PRO A 111 23.04 -15.39 18.05
C PRO A 111 24.23 -15.13 18.99
N LYS A 112 24.07 -14.19 19.92
CA LYS A 112 25.14 -13.80 20.85
C LYS A 112 25.57 -14.97 21.76
N ASP A 113 24.64 -15.85 22.11
CA ASP A 113 24.84 -17.04 22.93
C ASP A 113 25.44 -18.22 22.14
N GLN A 114 25.47 -18.17 20.82
CA GLN A 114 25.94 -19.23 19.94
C GLN A 114 26.84 -18.68 18.81
N PRO A 115 28.06 -18.19 19.12
CA PRO A 115 28.92 -17.52 18.15
C PRO A 115 29.42 -18.43 17.02
N ASN A 116 29.35 -19.73 17.20
CA ASN A 116 29.72 -20.74 16.19
C ASN A 116 28.54 -21.25 15.36
N ARG A 117 27.38 -20.64 15.52
CA ARG A 117 26.18 -20.99 14.76
C ARG A 117 25.58 -19.72 14.15
N ARG A 118 25.12 -19.82 12.90
CA ARG A 118 24.32 -18.76 12.28
C ARG A 118 23.05 -19.30 11.66
N LEU A 119 22.05 -18.47 11.62
CA LEU A 119 20.70 -18.79 11.14
C LEU A 119 20.32 -17.84 10.01
N LYS A 120 19.60 -18.36 9.03
CA LYS A 120 18.90 -17.61 7.99
C LYS A 120 17.48 -18.11 7.92
N LEU A 121 16.51 -17.20 7.95
CA LEU A 121 15.10 -17.53 7.87
C LEU A 121 14.56 -17.26 6.48
N ALA A 122 13.71 -18.15 5.99
CA ALA A 122 12.84 -17.88 4.85
C ALA A 122 11.40 -18.17 5.28
N VAL A 123 10.58 -17.12 5.32
CA VAL A 123 9.17 -17.15 5.70
C VAL A 123 8.33 -17.04 4.44
N PHE A 124 7.33 -17.90 4.29
CA PHE A 124 6.39 -17.90 3.18
C PHE A 124 4.98 -17.78 3.73
N VAL A 125 4.27 -16.77 3.26
CA VAL A 125 2.84 -16.59 3.52
C VAL A 125 2.08 -17.01 2.26
N VAL A 126 1.22 -18.02 2.40
CA VAL A 126 0.52 -18.65 1.27
C VAL A 126 -0.99 -18.51 1.43
N GLY A 127 -1.61 -17.86 0.45
CA GLY A 127 -3.07 -17.72 0.43
C GLY A 127 -3.61 -16.57 1.27
N LEU A 128 -4.93 -16.41 1.20
CA LEU A 128 -5.66 -15.25 1.74
C LEU A 128 -6.30 -15.50 3.10
N GLU A 129 -6.37 -16.75 3.54
CA GLU A 129 -7.04 -17.12 4.78
C GLU A 129 -6.07 -17.20 5.96
N LEU A 130 -6.55 -16.81 7.15
CA LEU A 130 -5.80 -16.98 8.40
C LEU A 130 -5.90 -18.44 8.89
N ARG A 131 -5.06 -19.29 8.33
CA ARG A 131 -5.00 -20.73 8.64
C ARG A 131 -3.58 -21.14 9.06
N SER A 132 -3.49 -22.26 9.75
CA SER A 132 -2.19 -22.77 10.26
C SER A 132 -1.23 -23.21 9.15
N ASP A 133 -1.76 -23.65 8.01
CA ASP A 133 -1.00 -24.06 6.83
C ASP A 133 -0.67 -22.91 5.87
N ALA A 134 -1.17 -21.69 6.17
CA ALA A 134 -0.94 -20.50 5.37
C ALA A 134 0.40 -19.81 5.65
N VAL A 135 1.19 -20.27 6.61
CA VAL A 135 2.53 -19.79 6.87
C VAL A 135 3.51 -20.95 6.98
N GLN A 136 4.66 -20.82 6.33
CA GLN A 136 5.74 -21.80 6.37
C GLN A 136 7.06 -21.10 6.67
N VAL A 137 7.82 -21.62 7.64
CA VAL A 137 9.12 -21.07 8.01
C VAL A 137 10.21 -22.11 7.81
N ARG A 138 11.24 -21.73 7.08
CA ARG A 138 12.45 -22.54 6.89
C ARG A 138 13.61 -21.85 7.58
N ALA A 139 14.12 -22.45 8.66
CA ALA A 139 15.30 -21.99 9.37
C ALA A 139 16.53 -22.76 8.88
N TYR A 140 17.39 -22.10 8.14
CA TYR A 140 18.67 -22.67 7.67
C TYR A 140 19.74 -22.43 8.73
N VAL A 141 20.59 -23.43 8.93
CA VAL A 141 21.65 -23.42 9.96
C VAL A 141 23.00 -23.62 9.29
N GLN A 142 23.97 -22.82 9.70
CA GLN A 142 25.38 -23.07 9.43
C GLN A 142 26.17 -23.07 10.73
N ILE A 143 27.18 -23.92 10.77
CA ILE A 143 28.12 -24.06 11.91
C ILE A 143 29.48 -23.62 11.45
N ARG A 144 30.21 -22.92 12.33
CA ARG A 144 31.58 -22.51 12.08
C ARG A 144 32.50 -23.69 12.34
N ASP A 145 33.25 -24.07 11.33
CA ASP A 145 34.41 -24.93 11.47
C ASP A 145 35.71 -24.12 11.22
N GLY A 146 36.89 -24.71 11.39
CA GLY A 146 38.15 -23.99 11.27
C GLY A 146 38.38 -23.28 9.92
N ASN A 147 37.65 -23.65 8.88
CA ASN A 147 37.76 -23.14 7.50
C ASN A 147 36.66 -22.16 7.08
N GLY A 148 35.64 -21.94 7.93
CA GLY A 148 34.56 -21.03 7.59
C GLY A 148 33.20 -21.51 8.08
N TRP A 149 32.14 -21.20 7.30
CA TRP A 149 30.78 -21.59 7.62
C TRP A 149 30.33 -22.78 6.77
N THR A 150 29.97 -23.88 7.44
CA THR A 150 29.52 -25.11 6.80
C THR A 150 28.03 -25.30 7.02
N ASN A 151 27.32 -25.75 5.99
CA ASN A 151 25.88 -26.00 6.05
C ASN A 151 25.57 -27.18 6.99
N ALA A 152 24.75 -26.93 8.02
CA ALA A 152 24.27 -27.93 8.98
C ALA A 152 22.81 -28.33 8.75
N GLY A 153 22.22 -27.92 7.62
CA GLY A 153 20.85 -28.28 7.25
C GLY A 153 19.80 -27.28 7.73
N ARG A 154 18.62 -27.81 8.09
CA ARG A 154 17.48 -26.99 8.53
C ARG A 154 17.08 -27.36 9.96
N ASP A 155 16.76 -26.35 10.75
CA ASP A 155 16.16 -26.52 12.07
C ASP A 155 14.63 -26.47 11.95
N SER A 156 14.02 -27.64 11.79
CA SER A 156 12.57 -27.77 11.64
C SER A 156 11.80 -27.48 12.94
N ALA A 157 12.44 -27.63 14.10
CA ALA A 157 11.81 -27.32 15.38
C ALA A 157 11.68 -25.81 15.57
N LEU A 158 12.75 -25.06 15.24
CA LEU A 158 12.71 -23.61 15.23
C LEU A 158 11.72 -23.10 14.17
N GLY A 159 11.68 -23.71 12.99
CA GLY A 159 10.71 -23.34 11.94
C GLY A 159 9.27 -23.41 12.47
N ARG A 160 8.85 -24.55 13.01
CA ARG A 160 7.49 -24.71 13.58
C ARG A 160 7.19 -23.73 14.71
N LYS A 161 8.15 -23.48 15.59
CA LYS A 161 7.98 -22.51 16.67
C LYS A 161 7.75 -21.09 16.16
N LEU A 162 8.42 -20.70 15.08
CA LEU A 162 8.23 -19.40 14.44
C LEU A 162 6.88 -19.34 13.71
N GLU A 163 6.44 -20.41 13.06
CA GLU A 163 5.10 -20.52 12.45
C GLU A 163 4.01 -20.28 13.51
N ASP A 164 4.10 -20.94 14.67
CA ASP A 164 3.15 -20.77 15.78
C ASP A 164 3.16 -19.33 16.32
N LEU A 165 4.33 -18.70 16.43
CA LEU A 165 4.44 -17.31 16.86
C LEU A 165 3.79 -16.34 15.86
N ILE A 166 4.02 -16.53 14.57
CA ILE A 166 3.41 -15.71 13.51
C ILE A 166 1.89 -15.85 13.54
N LEU A 167 1.38 -17.05 13.65
CA LEU A 167 -0.06 -17.33 13.75
C LEU A 167 -0.69 -16.68 14.99
N THR A 168 -0.01 -16.76 16.13
CA THR A 168 -0.47 -16.12 17.37
C THR A 168 -0.52 -14.62 17.20
N ARG A 169 0.54 -14.01 16.65
CA ARG A 169 0.61 -12.58 16.39
C ARG A 169 -0.47 -12.12 15.42
N ALA A 170 -0.74 -12.87 14.36
CA ALA A 170 -1.79 -12.55 13.40
C ALA A 170 -3.20 -12.57 14.04
N ARG A 171 -3.46 -13.52 14.97
CA ARG A 171 -4.72 -13.57 15.74
C ARG A 171 -4.85 -12.37 16.69
N GLU A 172 -3.79 -11.94 17.33
CA GLU A 172 -3.77 -10.73 18.17
C GLU A 172 -4.08 -9.48 17.33
N LEU A 173 -3.46 -9.32 16.16
CA LEU A 173 -3.72 -8.22 15.25
C LEU A 173 -5.19 -8.20 14.80
N ARG A 174 -5.76 -9.37 14.52
CA ARG A 174 -7.18 -9.50 14.17
C ARG A 174 -8.09 -9.08 15.31
N ALA A 175 -7.80 -9.51 16.54
CA ALA A 175 -8.59 -9.15 17.72
C ALA A 175 -8.54 -7.65 17.99
N ALA A 176 -7.37 -7.02 17.84
CA ALA A 176 -7.20 -5.58 17.97
C ALA A 176 -8.04 -4.81 16.93
N ALA A 177 -8.00 -5.21 15.66
CA ALA A 177 -8.78 -4.57 14.59
C ALA A 177 -10.30 -4.67 14.83
N VAL A 178 -10.80 -5.79 15.35
CA VAL A 178 -12.22 -5.95 15.69
C VAL A 178 -12.62 -5.03 16.84
N SER A 179 -11.78 -4.86 17.86
CA SER A 179 -12.07 -3.98 19.00
C SER A 179 -12.12 -2.51 18.62
N GLU A 180 -11.28 -2.06 17.68
CA GLU A 180 -11.30 -0.69 17.18
C GLU A 180 -12.56 -0.36 16.37
N THR A 181 -13.11 -1.34 15.63
CA THR A 181 -14.31 -1.15 14.80
C THR A 181 -15.62 -1.14 15.63
N SER A 182 -15.59 -1.62 16.89
CA SER A 182 -16.76 -1.74 17.76
C SER A 182 -16.93 -0.56 18.74
N ASN A 183 -16.05 0.43 18.70
CA ASN A 183 -16.14 1.69 19.43
C ASN A 183 -16.60 2.84 18.52
#